data_2321d581d7d4e0e6a2dcb381d789b8ee
#
_entry.id   2321d581d7d4e0e6a2dcb381d789b8ee
#
_cell.length_a   1.000
_cell.length_b   1.000
_cell.length_c   1.000
_cell.angle_alpha   90.00
_cell.angle_beta   90.00
_cell.angle_gamma   90.00
#
_symmetry.space_group_name_H-M   'P 1'
#
loop_
_entity.id
_entity.type
_entity.pdbx_description
1 polymer ?
#
loop_
_entity_poly.entity_id
_entity_poly.type
_entity_poly.pdbx_seq_one_letter_code
_entity_poly.pdbx_strand_id
1 'polypeptide(L)'
;MSVVTKAIGLAKKLKHRYQDEIRARTPVYISPVRRIERVSLPQRVCAMTFDDGPCRLPANPSSDGKPLTLSLLESLEAFGARGTFDIVGDTSENYPDKPGKEGSASWGGVKYDHYPDIHKDTDGGAVHCPELVRRILDGGHEITSHTYRHVLYGPKPLVYGGRQPFENLAAVTQDLRRLDDLMRRDYGYEIRLSRPPHYVDRTKDGFTSYDAHALLGYQYLAASFDGAGWLPLASFEAEVDAMLAPMERALAQNPDCLCGQIIFQKDGYNMARRSPVAQGLPKQLALLQ
;
A
#
# COMPACT_ATOMS: atom_id res chain seq x y z
N MET A 1 -22.23 19.79 -1.75
CA MET A 1 -21.61 18.95 -0.70
C MET A 1 -22.57 18.85 0.48
N SER A 2 -22.95 17.63 0.88
CA SER A 2 -23.92 17.43 1.95
C SER A 2 -23.32 17.85 3.31
N VAL A 3 -24.19 18.20 4.27
CA VAL A 3 -23.81 18.53 5.66
C VAL A 3 -23.01 17.39 6.28
N VAL A 4 -23.31 16.15 5.94
CA VAL A 4 -22.61 14.93 6.37
C VAL A 4 -21.15 14.92 5.88
N THR A 5 -20.91 15.28 4.64
CA THR A 5 -19.54 15.32 4.06
C THR A 5 -18.67 16.39 4.75
N LYS A 6 -19.26 17.54 5.09
CA LYS A 6 -18.59 18.60 5.85
C LYS A 6 -18.27 18.16 7.29
N ALA A 7 -19.21 17.47 7.94
CA ALA A 7 -19.02 16.97 9.30
C ALA A 7 -17.92 15.91 9.39
N ILE A 8 -17.87 14.98 8.41
CA ILE A 8 -16.80 13.97 8.31
C ILE A 8 -15.44 14.63 8.05
N GLY A 9 -15.40 15.65 7.19
CA GLY A 9 -14.16 16.40 6.93
C GLY A 9 -13.66 17.16 8.17
N LEU A 10 -14.55 17.73 8.94
CA LEU A 10 -14.22 18.43 10.19
C LEU A 10 -13.74 17.43 11.27
N ALA A 11 -14.41 16.30 11.41
CA ALA A 11 -14.02 15.23 12.33
C ALA A 11 -12.62 14.67 12.01
N LYS A 12 -12.31 14.47 10.73
CA LYS A 12 -10.96 14.06 10.28
C LYS A 12 -9.91 15.12 10.63
N LYS A 13 -10.18 16.41 10.36
CA LYS A 13 -9.25 17.50 10.72
C LYS A 13 -9.01 17.60 12.23
N LEU A 14 -10.05 17.47 13.03
CA LEU A 14 -9.94 17.48 14.50
C LEU A 14 -9.15 16.27 15.00
N LYS A 15 -9.39 15.08 14.43
CA LYS A 15 -8.61 13.88 14.75
C LYS A 15 -7.12 14.04 14.43
N HIS A 16 -6.78 14.57 13.26
CA HIS A 16 -5.39 14.84 12.90
C HIS A 16 -4.74 15.87 13.83
N ARG A 17 -5.43 16.96 14.12
CA ARG A 17 -4.93 17.99 15.05
C ARG A 17 -4.70 17.46 16.45
N TYR A 18 -5.61 16.63 16.96
CA TYR A 18 -5.46 15.96 18.26
C TYR A 18 -4.29 14.97 18.26
N GLN A 19 -4.10 14.22 17.16
CA GLN A 19 -2.96 13.34 17.00
C GLN A 19 -1.62 14.09 16.95
N ASP A 20 -1.59 15.24 16.28
CA ASP A 20 -0.41 16.10 16.21
C ASP A 20 -0.07 16.73 17.57
N GLU A 21 -1.09 17.12 18.35
CA GLU A 21 -0.90 17.63 19.71
C GLU A 21 -0.38 16.56 20.67
N ILE A 22 -0.84 15.31 20.54
CA ILE A 22 -0.30 14.18 21.32
C ILE A 22 1.14 13.91 20.92
N ARG A 23 1.48 13.93 19.63
CA ARG A 23 2.85 13.79 19.14
C ARG A 23 3.78 14.87 19.72
N ALA A 24 3.32 16.11 19.76
CA ALA A 24 4.08 17.22 20.30
C ALA A 24 4.33 17.13 21.82
N ARG A 25 3.49 16.39 22.54
CA ARG A 25 3.57 16.25 24.01
C ARG A 25 4.24 14.97 24.47
N THR A 26 4.44 13.99 23.58
CA THR A 26 5.10 12.74 23.93
C THR A 26 6.58 12.85 23.59
N PRO A 27 7.48 13.01 24.57
CA PRO A 27 8.91 13.13 24.32
C PRO A 27 9.50 11.74 24.02
N VAL A 28 9.16 11.19 22.89
CA VAL A 28 9.73 9.92 22.46
C VAL A 28 10.41 10.14 21.13
N TYR A 29 11.70 10.32 21.19
CA TYR A 29 12.63 10.49 20.07
C TYR A 29 12.37 11.75 19.22
N ILE A 30 13.35 12.65 19.19
CA ILE A 30 13.50 13.60 18.08
C ILE A 30 13.83 12.76 16.86
N SER A 31 12.80 12.23 16.22
CA SER A 31 12.97 11.41 15.04
C SER A 31 13.08 12.30 13.82
N PRO A 32 14.13 12.16 13.00
CA PRO A 32 14.20 12.82 11.70
C PRO A 32 13.27 12.22 10.67
N VAL A 33 12.31 11.40 11.06
CA VAL A 33 11.37 10.76 10.13
C VAL A 33 10.47 11.80 9.50
N ARG A 34 10.54 11.90 8.18
CA ARG A 34 9.70 12.76 7.36
C ARG A 34 8.57 11.93 6.76
N ARG A 35 7.38 12.51 6.68
CA ARG A 35 6.29 12.00 5.87
C ARG A 35 6.46 12.53 4.45
N ILE A 36 6.76 11.63 3.54
CA ILE A 36 6.94 11.92 2.12
C ILE A 36 5.61 11.58 1.41
N GLU A 37 4.84 12.59 1.06
CA GLU A 37 3.56 12.46 0.35
C GLU A 37 3.51 13.30 -0.93
N ARG A 38 4.54 14.11 -1.14
CA ARG A 38 4.79 14.88 -2.34
C ARG A 38 6.28 15.08 -2.54
N VAL A 39 6.68 15.23 -3.78
CA VAL A 39 8.04 15.61 -4.15
C VAL A 39 8.01 16.95 -4.88
N SER A 40 8.98 17.81 -4.58
CA SER A 40 9.15 19.08 -5.32
C SER A 40 10.34 18.93 -6.25
N LEU A 41 10.05 18.85 -7.53
CA LEU A 41 11.05 18.71 -8.58
C LEU A 41 10.83 19.78 -9.64
N PRO A 42 11.90 20.26 -10.32
CA PRO A 42 11.77 21.22 -11.42
C PRO A 42 11.09 20.64 -12.65
N GLN A 43 11.09 19.31 -12.81
CA GLN A 43 10.45 18.60 -13.90
C GLN A 43 8.99 18.29 -13.58
N ARG A 44 8.17 18.17 -14.64
CA ARG A 44 6.79 17.68 -14.54
C ARG A 44 6.79 16.17 -14.36
N VAL A 45 6.94 15.72 -13.12
CA VAL A 45 6.97 14.30 -12.78
C VAL A 45 6.03 13.99 -11.63
N CYS A 46 5.55 12.77 -11.57
CA CYS A 46 4.88 12.19 -10.42
C CYS A 46 5.55 10.86 -10.07
N ALA A 47 5.33 10.37 -8.88
CA ALA A 47 5.74 9.02 -8.46
C ALA A 47 4.52 8.10 -8.44
N MET A 48 4.70 6.82 -8.83
CA MET A 48 3.67 5.81 -8.72
C MET A 48 4.13 4.71 -7.79
N THR A 49 3.28 4.36 -6.82
CA THR A 49 3.57 3.36 -5.77
C THR A 49 2.57 2.22 -5.84
N PHE A 50 3.04 0.99 -5.55
CA PHE A 50 2.26 -0.25 -5.64
C PHE A 50 2.37 -0.99 -4.32
N ASP A 51 1.26 -1.11 -3.58
CA ASP A 51 1.21 -1.75 -2.27
C ASP A 51 0.79 -3.23 -2.38
N ASP A 52 1.13 -4.00 -1.37
CA ASP A 52 0.70 -5.38 -1.10
C ASP A 52 1.45 -6.48 -1.87
N GLY A 53 2.28 -6.14 -2.84
CA GLY A 53 3.04 -7.09 -3.65
C GLY A 53 4.29 -7.69 -2.96
N PRO A 54 5.09 -8.44 -3.73
CA PRO A 54 4.80 -8.91 -5.07
C PRO A 54 3.69 -9.96 -5.09
N CYS A 55 2.92 -10.01 -6.19
CA CYS A 55 1.76 -10.89 -6.34
C CYS A 55 1.91 -11.80 -7.57
N ARG A 56 1.87 -13.12 -7.33
CA ARG A 56 1.95 -14.16 -8.37
C ARG A 56 0.61 -14.44 -9.02
N LEU A 57 -0.50 -14.09 -8.35
CA LEU A 57 -1.83 -14.27 -8.91
C LEU A 57 -1.98 -13.46 -10.22
N PRO A 58 -2.72 -13.97 -11.20
CA PRO A 58 -3.01 -13.21 -12.41
C PRO A 58 -3.96 -12.03 -12.09
N ALA A 59 -3.95 -11.00 -12.93
CA ALA A 59 -4.82 -9.83 -12.75
C ALA A 59 -6.31 -10.18 -12.61
N ASN A 60 -6.72 -11.24 -13.26
CA ASN A 60 -8.08 -11.79 -13.21
C ASN A 60 -7.96 -13.32 -13.27
N PRO A 61 -8.70 -14.09 -12.47
CA PRO A 61 -8.72 -15.56 -12.53
C PRO A 61 -9.00 -16.15 -13.90
N SER A 62 -9.66 -15.41 -14.79
CA SER A 62 -9.94 -15.81 -16.18
C SER A 62 -8.88 -15.35 -17.20
N SER A 63 -7.81 -14.69 -16.76
CA SER A 63 -6.74 -14.22 -17.63
C SER A 63 -5.69 -15.30 -17.92
N ASP A 64 -4.66 -14.95 -18.68
CA ASP A 64 -3.59 -15.83 -19.18
C ASP A 64 -2.65 -16.45 -18.13
N GLY A 65 -2.92 -16.22 -16.84
CA GLY A 65 -2.11 -16.74 -15.76
C GLY A 65 -0.81 -15.97 -15.50
N LYS A 66 -0.56 -14.85 -16.19
CA LYS A 66 0.60 -13.99 -15.95
C LYS A 66 0.53 -13.36 -14.56
N PRO A 67 1.60 -13.41 -13.74
CA PRO A 67 1.66 -12.73 -12.45
C PRO A 67 1.30 -11.24 -12.55
N LEU A 68 0.50 -10.74 -11.61
CA LEU A 68 0.08 -9.34 -11.58
C LEU A 68 1.29 -8.41 -11.57
N THR A 69 2.24 -8.62 -10.65
CA THR A 69 3.46 -7.81 -10.57
C THR A 69 4.21 -7.76 -11.90
N LEU A 70 4.31 -8.89 -12.61
CA LEU A 70 4.97 -8.90 -13.92
C LEU A 70 4.22 -8.04 -14.94
N SER A 71 2.88 -8.08 -14.95
CA SER A 71 2.07 -7.21 -15.81
C SER A 71 2.26 -5.72 -15.52
N LEU A 72 2.44 -5.36 -14.23
CA LEU A 72 2.73 -3.98 -13.84
C LEU A 72 4.13 -3.55 -14.31
N LEU A 73 5.14 -4.41 -14.12
CA LEU A 73 6.51 -4.15 -14.55
C LEU A 73 6.61 -3.95 -16.07
N GLU A 74 5.97 -4.81 -16.86
CA GLU A 74 5.92 -4.68 -18.31
C GLU A 74 5.24 -3.38 -18.77
N SER A 75 4.17 -2.98 -18.07
CA SER A 75 3.52 -1.70 -18.34
C SER A 75 4.45 -0.52 -18.06
N LEU A 76 5.15 -0.53 -16.94
CA LEU A 76 6.12 0.52 -16.61
C LEU A 76 7.27 0.55 -17.63
N GLU A 77 7.81 -0.60 -18.00
CA GLU A 77 8.89 -0.72 -19.00
C GLU A 77 8.46 -0.16 -20.36
N ALA A 78 7.24 -0.49 -20.82
CA ALA A 78 6.71 -0.02 -22.10
C ALA A 78 6.61 1.52 -22.18
N PHE A 79 6.46 2.19 -21.04
CA PHE A 79 6.41 3.66 -20.94
C PHE A 79 7.74 4.28 -20.50
N GLY A 80 8.81 3.50 -20.32
CA GLY A 80 10.08 3.96 -19.80
C GLY A 80 9.99 4.52 -18.37
N ALA A 81 8.97 4.09 -17.61
CA ALA A 81 8.68 4.57 -16.27
C ALA A 81 9.28 3.64 -15.20
N ARG A 82 9.50 4.20 -14.02
CA ARG A 82 9.88 3.44 -12.82
C ARG A 82 8.87 3.68 -11.73
N GLY A 83 8.62 2.63 -10.94
CA GLY A 83 7.70 2.69 -9.81
C GLY A 83 8.38 2.34 -8.49
N THR A 84 7.68 2.58 -7.40
CA THR A 84 8.05 2.16 -6.05
C THR A 84 7.11 1.05 -5.62
N PHE A 85 7.65 -0.11 -5.27
CA PHE A 85 6.89 -1.27 -4.83
C PHE A 85 6.98 -1.39 -3.32
N ASP A 86 5.86 -1.20 -2.65
CA ASP A 86 5.72 -1.27 -1.20
C ASP A 86 5.34 -2.70 -0.82
N ILE A 87 6.37 -3.55 -0.66
CA ILE A 87 6.20 -5.01 -0.64
C ILE A 87 5.91 -5.57 0.75
N VAL A 88 5.23 -6.72 0.76
CA VAL A 88 5.02 -7.59 1.92
C VAL A 88 6.11 -8.67 1.94
N GLY A 89 6.50 -9.12 3.13
CA GLY A 89 7.52 -10.17 3.27
C GLY A 89 6.97 -11.56 3.00
N ASP A 90 6.00 -11.99 3.79
CA ASP A 90 5.51 -13.38 3.79
C ASP A 90 3.98 -13.44 3.96
N THR A 91 3.29 -13.77 2.89
CA THR A 91 1.83 -13.91 2.89
C THR A 91 1.35 -15.16 3.63
N SER A 92 2.17 -16.18 3.78
CA SER A 92 1.83 -17.36 4.60
C SER A 92 1.77 -17.05 6.10
N GLU A 93 2.36 -15.93 6.52
CA GLU A 93 2.28 -15.38 7.88
C GLU A 93 1.29 -14.19 7.97
N ASN A 94 0.64 -13.83 6.87
CA ASN A 94 -0.32 -12.74 6.82
C ASN A 94 -1.50 -13.06 7.72
N TYR A 95 -1.61 -12.35 8.80
CA TYR A 95 -2.59 -12.51 9.87
C TYR A 95 -2.78 -13.93 10.41
N PRO A 96 -2.80 -14.13 11.72
CA PRO A 96 -3.11 -15.44 12.28
C PRO A 96 -4.53 -15.83 11.90
N ASP A 97 -4.65 -16.86 11.09
CA ASP A 97 -5.93 -17.38 10.66
C ASP A 97 -6.67 -18.06 11.79
N LYS A 98 -7.97 -17.81 11.80
CA LYS A 98 -8.91 -18.58 12.62
C LYS A 98 -9.78 -19.41 11.69
N PRO A 99 -9.99 -20.70 11.98
CA PRO A 99 -10.90 -21.52 11.18
C PRO A 99 -12.27 -20.86 11.00
N GLY A 100 -12.83 -20.96 9.82
CA GLY A 100 -14.14 -20.39 9.48
C GLY A 100 -14.22 -18.88 9.36
N LYS A 101 -13.09 -18.19 9.37
CA LYS A 101 -13.03 -16.74 9.32
C LYS A 101 -13.21 -16.17 7.92
N GLU A 102 -12.75 -16.88 6.90
CA GLU A 102 -12.83 -16.50 5.51
C GLU A 102 -14.27 -16.14 5.11
N GLY A 103 -14.45 -14.93 4.61
CA GLY A 103 -15.76 -14.43 4.20
C GLY A 103 -16.80 -14.33 5.32
N SER A 104 -16.41 -14.45 6.58
CA SER A 104 -17.33 -14.45 7.72
C SER A 104 -17.72 -13.04 8.16
N ALA A 105 -18.86 -12.91 8.86
CA ALA A 105 -19.32 -11.66 9.45
C ALA A 105 -18.36 -11.05 10.48
N SER A 106 -17.42 -11.86 11.03
CA SER A 106 -16.39 -11.38 11.96
C SER A 106 -15.42 -10.35 11.33
N TRP A 107 -15.46 -10.18 10.03
CA TRP A 107 -14.73 -9.18 9.27
C TRP A 107 -15.48 -7.86 9.11
N GLY A 108 -16.48 -7.58 9.92
CA GLY A 108 -17.26 -6.35 9.81
C GLY A 108 -18.05 -6.23 8.49
N GLY A 109 -18.46 -7.36 7.92
CA GLY A 109 -19.16 -7.42 6.64
C GLY A 109 -18.24 -7.43 5.41
N VAL A 110 -16.95 -7.25 5.60
CA VAL A 110 -15.93 -7.36 4.53
C VAL A 110 -15.53 -8.81 4.38
N LYS A 111 -15.68 -9.36 3.18
CA LYS A 111 -15.39 -10.78 2.90
C LYS A 111 -13.90 -11.05 2.72
N TYR A 112 -13.17 -10.08 2.20
CA TYR A 112 -11.79 -10.23 1.81
C TYR A 112 -10.97 -9.02 2.22
N ASP A 113 -9.70 -9.22 2.34
CA ASP A 113 -8.68 -8.21 2.47
C ASP A 113 -7.95 -8.00 1.14
N HIS A 114 -6.64 -7.77 1.16
CA HIS A 114 -5.81 -7.54 -0.01
C HIS A 114 -5.67 -8.75 -0.89
N TYR A 115 -5.71 -9.92 -0.28
CA TYR A 115 -5.67 -11.20 -0.96
C TYR A 115 -7.07 -11.79 -1.00
N PRO A 116 -7.47 -12.47 -2.06
CA PRO A 116 -8.82 -12.99 -2.24
C PRO A 116 -9.24 -13.93 -1.13
N ASP A 117 -8.32 -14.69 -0.64
CA ASP A 117 -8.48 -15.58 0.48
C ASP A 117 -7.53 -15.10 1.58
N ILE A 118 -8.05 -14.38 2.55
CA ILE A 118 -7.30 -13.73 3.61
C ILE A 118 -6.78 -14.68 4.69
N HIS A 119 -6.50 -15.87 4.34
CA HIS A 119 -5.78 -16.83 5.10
C HIS A 119 -4.35 -16.93 4.55
N LYS A 120 -3.57 -17.74 5.20
CA LYS A 120 -2.19 -18.00 4.78
C LYS A 120 -2.15 -18.56 3.38
N ASP A 121 -1.41 -17.89 2.52
CA ASP A 121 -1.18 -18.29 1.14
C ASP A 121 0.31 -18.14 0.77
N THR A 122 0.65 -18.59 -0.41
CA THR A 122 2.01 -18.52 -0.96
C THR A 122 2.03 -17.82 -2.33
N ASP A 123 0.96 -17.08 -2.63
CA ASP A 123 0.76 -16.44 -3.92
C ASP A 123 1.31 -15.02 -3.96
N GLY A 124 1.88 -14.55 -2.85
CA GLY A 124 2.47 -13.22 -2.73
C GLY A 124 3.61 -13.14 -1.74
N GLY A 125 4.18 -11.94 -1.62
CA GLY A 125 5.26 -11.61 -0.71
C GLY A 125 6.65 -12.02 -1.21
N ALA A 126 7.66 -11.37 -0.66
CA ALA A 126 9.05 -11.52 -1.08
C ALA A 126 9.60 -12.94 -0.89
N VAL A 127 9.13 -13.64 0.16
CA VAL A 127 9.58 -15.02 0.45
C VAL A 127 9.13 -16.00 -0.62
N HIS A 128 7.89 -15.85 -1.12
CA HIS A 128 7.30 -16.79 -2.05
C HIS A 128 7.51 -16.42 -3.52
N CYS A 129 7.86 -15.15 -3.79
CA CYS A 129 8.03 -14.62 -5.14
C CYS A 129 9.41 -13.99 -5.35
N PRO A 130 10.53 -14.71 -5.05
CA PRO A 130 11.87 -14.14 -5.16
C PRO A 130 12.23 -13.72 -6.59
N GLU A 131 11.69 -14.38 -7.59
CA GLU A 131 11.85 -14.04 -9.00
C GLU A 131 11.21 -12.69 -9.35
N LEU A 132 10.06 -12.35 -8.75
CA LEU A 132 9.40 -11.07 -8.96
C LEU A 132 10.16 -9.94 -8.24
N VAL A 133 10.68 -10.18 -7.03
CA VAL A 133 11.56 -9.24 -6.34
C VAL A 133 12.78 -8.89 -7.19
N ARG A 134 13.45 -9.90 -7.79
CA ARG A 134 14.57 -9.67 -8.71
C ARG A 134 14.16 -8.84 -9.92
N ARG A 135 13.02 -9.16 -10.53
CA ARG A 135 12.50 -8.40 -11.68
C ARG A 135 12.22 -6.94 -11.34
N ILE A 136 11.69 -6.64 -10.13
CA ILE A 136 11.51 -5.28 -9.64
C ILE A 136 12.86 -4.55 -9.58
N LEU A 137 13.85 -5.16 -8.94
CA LEU A 137 15.17 -4.56 -8.76
C LEU A 137 15.93 -4.40 -10.08
N ASP A 138 15.94 -5.43 -10.94
CA ASP A 138 16.61 -5.42 -12.23
C ASP A 138 16.02 -4.36 -13.18
N GLY A 139 14.72 -4.08 -13.06
CA GLY A 139 14.03 -2.99 -13.75
C GLY A 139 14.38 -1.59 -13.23
N GLY A 140 15.19 -1.51 -12.16
CA GLY A 140 15.57 -0.24 -11.53
C GLY A 140 14.43 0.44 -10.78
N HIS A 141 13.44 -0.34 -10.34
CA HIS A 141 12.37 0.13 -9.47
C HIS A 141 12.83 0.18 -8.01
N GLU A 142 12.15 0.97 -7.20
CA GLU A 142 12.41 1.05 -5.76
C GLU A 142 11.55 0.04 -5.01
N ILE A 143 12.11 -0.56 -3.97
CA ILE A 143 11.39 -1.40 -3.01
C ILE A 143 11.30 -0.69 -1.68
N THR A 144 10.11 -0.71 -1.08
CA THR A 144 9.81 -0.17 0.24
C THR A 144 9.10 -1.23 1.10
N SER A 145 8.91 -0.96 2.39
CA SER A 145 8.32 -1.93 3.30
C SER A 145 6.86 -1.65 3.59
N HIS A 146 5.99 -2.64 3.26
CA HIS A 146 4.59 -2.67 3.68
C HIS A 146 4.37 -3.63 4.87
N THR A 147 5.39 -3.79 5.70
CA THR A 147 5.56 -4.77 6.76
C THR A 147 5.87 -6.19 6.25
N TYR A 148 6.39 -7.06 7.12
CA TYR A 148 6.69 -8.44 6.72
C TYR A 148 5.43 -9.29 6.58
N ARG A 149 4.44 -9.11 7.47
CA ARG A 149 3.24 -9.94 7.53
C ARG A 149 1.95 -9.23 7.12
N HIS A 150 2.05 -7.99 6.64
CA HIS A 150 0.88 -7.13 6.35
C HIS A 150 -0.06 -6.97 7.57
N VAL A 151 0.48 -6.89 8.77
CA VAL A 151 -0.27 -6.71 10.01
C VAL A 151 -0.48 -5.23 10.30
N LEU A 152 -1.68 -4.86 10.75
CA LEU A 152 -1.99 -3.48 11.16
C LEU A 152 -1.21 -3.09 12.41
N TYR A 153 -0.77 -1.83 12.48
CA TYR A 153 -0.13 -1.29 13.69
C TYR A 153 -1.11 -1.22 14.86
N GLY A 154 -2.36 -0.92 14.58
CA GLY A 154 -3.39 -0.81 15.60
C GLY A 154 -4.77 -1.24 15.10
N PRO A 155 -5.79 -1.16 15.95
CA PRO A 155 -7.13 -1.62 15.61
C PRO A 155 -7.77 -0.76 14.52
N LYS A 156 -8.44 -1.43 13.59
CA LYS A 156 -9.30 -0.82 12.57
C LYS A 156 -10.65 -1.54 12.55
N PRO A 157 -11.55 -1.25 13.49
CA PRO A 157 -12.74 -2.05 13.78
C PRO A 157 -13.68 -2.26 12.59
N LEU A 158 -13.83 -1.25 11.73
CA LEU A 158 -14.79 -1.32 10.62
C LEU A 158 -14.40 -2.31 9.53
N VAL A 159 -13.10 -2.59 9.37
CA VAL A 159 -12.59 -3.46 8.31
C VAL A 159 -12.04 -4.76 8.88
N TYR A 160 -11.43 -4.70 10.06
CA TYR A 160 -10.67 -5.81 10.64
C TYR A 160 -11.05 -6.11 12.09
N GLY A 161 -12.30 -5.96 12.45
CA GLY A 161 -12.77 -6.12 13.83
C GLY A 161 -12.38 -7.40 14.56
N GLY A 162 -12.12 -8.47 13.83
CA GLY A 162 -11.68 -9.75 14.39
C GLY A 162 -10.17 -10.00 14.33
N ARG A 163 -9.38 -9.10 13.74
CA ARG A 163 -7.94 -9.26 13.58
C ARG A 163 -7.17 -8.68 14.74
N GLN A 164 -6.05 -9.32 15.06
CA GLN A 164 -5.13 -8.80 16.05
C GLN A 164 -4.09 -7.92 15.37
N PRO A 165 -4.03 -6.62 15.71
CA PRO A 165 -2.94 -5.76 15.27
C PRO A 165 -1.65 -6.13 16.04
N PHE A 166 -0.55 -5.47 15.71
CA PHE A 166 0.64 -5.53 16.54
C PHE A 166 0.32 -5.10 17.99
N GLU A 167 0.92 -5.78 18.94
CA GLU A 167 0.68 -5.51 20.35
C GLU A 167 1.36 -4.21 20.81
N ASN A 168 2.57 -3.96 20.30
CA ASN A 168 3.42 -2.87 20.75
C ASN A 168 4.47 -2.48 19.71
N LEU A 169 5.23 -1.43 20.01
CA LEU A 169 6.31 -0.91 19.17
C LEU A 169 7.39 -1.98 18.86
N ALA A 170 7.74 -2.82 19.84
CA ALA A 170 8.77 -3.84 19.63
C ALA A 170 8.34 -4.87 18.59
N ALA A 171 7.08 -5.29 18.61
CA ALA A 171 6.52 -6.23 17.63
C ALA A 171 6.52 -5.63 16.21
N VAL A 172 6.17 -4.36 16.05
CA VAL A 172 6.26 -3.64 14.76
C VAL A 172 7.71 -3.58 14.29
N THR A 173 8.62 -3.16 15.14
CA THR A 173 10.03 -2.99 14.77
C THR A 173 10.66 -4.31 14.38
N GLN A 174 10.32 -5.39 15.08
CA GLN A 174 10.79 -6.73 14.73
C GLN A 174 10.26 -7.20 13.37
N ASP A 175 8.98 -6.95 13.10
CA ASP A 175 8.35 -7.32 11.83
C ASP A 175 8.98 -6.59 10.64
N LEU A 176 9.18 -5.28 10.76
CA LEU A 176 9.85 -4.48 9.74
C LEU A 176 11.31 -4.93 9.51
N ARG A 177 12.05 -5.26 10.58
CA ARG A 177 13.42 -5.77 10.47
C ARG A 177 13.49 -7.09 9.72
N ARG A 178 12.51 -7.98 9.90
CA ARG A 178 12.50 -9.26 9.16
C ARG A 178 12.51 -9.05 7.65
N LEU A 179 11.77 -8.07 7.16
CA LEU A 179 11.76 -7.75 5.74
C LEU A 179 13.08 -7.11 5.30
N ASP A 180 13.62 -6.17 6.06
CA ASP A 180 14.90 -5.53 5.76
C ASP A 180 16.04 -6.54 5.76
N ASP A 181 16.10 -7.43 6.76
CA ASP A 181 17.11 -8.49 6.86
C ASP A 181 17.03 -9.46 5.67
N LEU A 182 15.81 -9.81 5.23
CA LEU A 182 15.60 -10.62 4.04
C LEU A 182 16.14 -9.91 2.79
N MET A 183 15.78 -8.64 2.61
CA MET A 183 16.20 -7.86 1.45
C MET A 183 17.72 -7.64 1.42
N ARG A 184 18.33 -7.39 2.55
CA ARG A 184 19.80 -7.26 2.65
C ARG A 184 20.52 -8.59 2.37
N ARG A 185 20.04 -9.69 2.96
CA ARG A 185 20.66 -11.00 2.84
C ARG A 185 20.57 -11.56 1.42
N ASP A 186 19.40 -11.49 0.79
CA ASP A 186 19.11 -12.20 -0.45
C ASP A 186 19.33 -11.35 -1.72
N TYR A 187 19.29 -10.03 -1.55
CA TYR A 187 19.38 -9.08 -2.68
C TYR A 187 20.43 -7.98 -2.49
N GLY A 188 21.06 -7.86 -1.33
CA GLY A 188 21.97 -6.76 -1.03
C GLY A 188 21.29 -5.38 -1.03
N TYR A 189 19.96 -5.37 -0.85
CA TYR A 189 19.15 -4.17 -0.94
C TYR A 189 18.78 -3.63 0.45
N GLU A 190 18.90 -2.31 0.62
CA GLU A 190 18.56 -1.61 1.86
C GLU A 190 17.22 -0.89 1.73
N ILE A 191 16.26 -1.24 2.56
CA ILE A 191 14.99 -0.53 2.64
C ILE A 191 15.18 0.80 3.36
N ARG A 192 14.62 1.87 2.81
CA ARG A 192 14.70 3.22 3.38
C ARG A 192 13.35 3.88 3.63
N LEU A 193 12.30 3.33 3.05
CA LEU A 193 10.94 3.85 3.15
C LEU A 193 10.00 2.75 3.64
N SER A 194 8.95 3.14 4.35
CA SER A 194 7.90 2.22 4.75
C SER A 194 6.55 2.93 4.77
N ARG A 195 5.53 2.20 4.34
CA ARG A 195 4.12 2.60 4.42
C ARG A 195 3.38 1.62 5.32
N PRO A 196 2.78 2.08 6.44
CA PRO A 196 1.95 1.20 7.27
C PRO A 196 0.72 0.71 6.50
N PRO A 197 0.36 -0.59 6.62
CA PRO A 197 -0.87 -1.11 6.03
C PRO A 197 -2.08 -0.27 6.39
N HIS A 198 -2.88 0.11 5.38
CA HIS A 198 -4.06 0.98 5.51
C HIS A 198 -3.82 2.34 6.17
N TYR A 199 -2.58 2.81 6.27
CA TYR A 199 -2.22 4.01 7.02
C TYR A 199 -2.66 3.95 8.50
N VAL A 200 -2.79 2.76 9.07
CA VAL A 200 -2.98 2.59 10.51
C VAL A 200 -1.61 2.68 11.17
N ASP A 201 -1.33 3.82 11.72
CA ASP A 201 0.01 4.20 12.13
C ASP A 201 0.22 4.29 13.66
N ARG A 202 -0.72 3.78 14.48
CA ARG A 202 -0.63 3.81 15.93
C ARG A 202 -0.85 2.43 16.53
N THR A 203 0.09 2.00 17.37
CA THR A 203 0.02 0.78 18.15
C THR A 203 -0.89 0.91 19.37
N LYS A 204 -1.25 -0.23 20.00
CA LYS A 204 -2.10 -0.23 21.20
C LYS A 204 -1.43 0.44 22.40
N ASP A 205 -0.12 0.36 22.52
CA ASP A 205 0.69 0.99 23.57
C ASP A 205 0.92 2.50 23.36
N GLY A 206 0.35 3.07 22.29
CA GLY A 206 0.35 4.50 22.01
C GLY A 206 1.52 5.01 21.17
N PHE A 207 2.49 4.16 20.84
CA PHE A 207 3.55 4.50 19.88
C PHE A 207 3.01 4.58 18.44
N THR A 208 3.79 5.13 17.55
CA THR A 208 3.41 5.35 16.15
C THR A 208 4.39 4.68 15.19
N SER A 209 4.01 4.61 13.92
CA SER A 209 4.91 4.21 12.84
C SER A 209 6.17 5.08 12.78
N TYR A 210 6.07 6.37 13.15
CA TYR A 210 7.23 7.25 13.20
C TYR A 210 8.27 6.80 14.23
N ASP A 211 7.82 6.26 15.37
CA ASP A 211 8.72 5.72 16.39
C ASP A 211 9.44 4.47 15.87
N ALA A 212 8.70 3.56 15.21
CA ALA A 212 9.30 2.38 14.59
C ALA A 212 10.26 2.73 13.46
N HIS A 213 9.86 3.67 12.60
CA HIS A 213 10.70 4.12 11.48
C HIS A 213 11.97 4.81 11.97
N ALA A 214 11.90 5.60 13.05
CA ALA A 214 13.07 6.22 13.66
C ALA A 214 14.11 5.19 14.13
N LEU A 215 13.65 4.10 14.73
CA LEU A 215 14.51 3.02 15.21
C LEU A 215 15.21 2.25 14.08
N LEU A 216 14.66 2.32 12.86
CA LEU A 216 15.15 1.60 11.69
C LEU A 216 15.83 2.51 10.65
N GLY A 217 15.75 3.83 10.82
CA GLY A 217 16.27 4.78 9.86
C GLY A 217 15.37 4.97 8.63
N TYR A 218 14.11 4.57 8.71
CA TYR A 218 13.16 4.72 7.60
C TYR A 218 12.53 6.10 7.54
N GLN A 219 12.05 6.48 6.35
CA GLN A 219 11.13 7.58 6.17
C GLN A 219 9.71 7.03 5.94
N TYR A 220 8.69 7.85 6.23
CA TYR A 220 7.30 7.48 6.04
C TYR A 220 6.88 7.76 4.60
N LEU A 221 6.56 6.72 3.83
CA LEU A 221 6.00 6.85 2.49
C LEU A 221 4.49 7.04 2.57
N ALA A 222 3.98 8.12 2.01
CA ALA A 222 2.55 8.36 1.89
C ALA A 222 2.17 8.60 0.43
N ALA A 223 0.88 8.56 0.15
CA ALA A 223 0.35 8.96 -1.15
C ALA A 223 -0.48 10.22 -1.00
N SER A 224 -0.47 11.04 -2.04
CA SER A 224 -1.26 12.27 -2.14
C SER A 224 -2.37 12.19 -3.20
N PHE A 225 -2.33 11.16 -4.06
CA PHE A 225 -3.37 10.86 -5.03
C PHE A 225 -3.75 9.37 -4.99
N ASP A 226 -5.04 9.09 -4.88
CA ASP A 226 -5.56 7.72 -4.90
C ASP A 226 -5.83 7.28 -6.34
N GLY A 227 -5.12 6.26 -6.78
CA GLY A 227 -5.26 5.68 -8.12
C GLY A 227 -6.47 4.76 -8.29
N ALA A 228 -7.25 4.52 -7.22
CA ALA A 228 -8.53 3.82 -7.18
C ALA A 228 -8.51 2.33 -7.60
N GLY A 229 -7.35 1.71 -7.81
CA GLY A 229 -7.24 0.29 -8.22
C GLY A 229 -7.70 -0.73 -7.17
N TRP A 230 -8.05 -0.27 -5.98
CA TRP A 230 -8.55 -1.10 -4.88
C TRP A 230 -10.08 -1.19 -4.79
N LEU A 231 -10.81 -0.37 -5.56
CA LEU A 231 -12.27 -0.29 -5.48
C LEU A 231 -12.91 -1.54 -6.10
N PRO A 232 -13.75 -2.29 -5.35
CA PRO A 232 -14.55 -3.36 -5.93
C PRO A 232 -15.83 -2.77 -6.52
N LEU A 233 -16.04 -2.94 -7.83
CA LEU A 233 -17.23 -2.50 -8.53
C LEU A 233 -17.96 -3.68 -9.19
N ALA A 234 -19.08 -3.38 -9.87
CA ALA A 234 -19.93 -4.40 -10.46
C ALA A 234 -19.26 -5.18 -11.60
N SER A 235 -18.38 -4.54 -12.37
CA SER A 235 -17.61 -5.18 -13.43
C SER A 235 -16.15 -4.76 -13.42
N PHE A 236 -15.32 -5.54 -14.09
CA PHE A 236 -13.89 -5.25 -14.22
C PHE A 236 -13.65 -3.96 -15.02
N GLU A 237 -14.44 -3.73 -16.05
CA GLU A 237 -14.40 -2.52 -16.87
C GLU A 237 -14.73 -1.28 -16.04
N ALA A 238 -15.77 -1.35 -15.19
CA ALA A 238 -16.13 -0.27 -14.29
C ALA A 238 -15.00 0.05 -13.27
N GLU A 239 -14.26 -0.95 -12.82
CA GLU A 239 -13.10 -0.77 -11.95
C GLU A 239 -11.95 -0.07 -12.69
N VAL A 240 -11.68 -0.43 -13.94
CA VAL A 240 -10.69 0.24 -14.78
C VAL A 240 -11.09 1.69 -15.06
N ASP A 241 -12.36 1.95 -15.39
CA ASP A 241 -12.86 3.30 -15.60
C ASP A 241 -12.77 4.16 -14.34
N ALA A 242 -13.01 3.55 -13.17
CA ALA A 242 -12.87 4.25 -11.88
C ALA A 242 -11.42 4.65 -11.58
N MET A 243 -10.43 3.94 -12.10
CA MET A 243 -9.02 4.34 -12.01
C MET A 243 -8.70 5.54 -12.89
N LEU A 244 -9.34 5.65 -14.06
CA LEU A 244 -9.03 6.69 -15.05
C LEU A 244 -9.76 8.00 -14.78
N ALA A 245 -11.04 7.94 -14.51
CA ALA A 245 -11.92 9.10 -14.40
C ALA A 245 -11.48 10.18 -13.39
N PRO A 246 -10.91 9.88 -12.21
CA PRO A 246 -10.38 10.91 -11.32
C PRO A 246 -9.16 11.63 -11.90
N MET A 247 -8.28 10.89 -12.58
CA MET A 247 -7.07 11.42 -13.19
C MET A 247 -7.41 12.30 -14.42
N GLU A 248 -8.27 11.82 -15.29
CA GLU A 248 -8.77 12.56 -16.45
C GLU A 248 -9.42 13.88 -16.04
N ARG A 249 -10.31 13.85 -15.04
CA ARG A 249 -10.95 15.06 -14.52
C ARG A 249 -9.95 16.04 -13.93
N ALA A 250 -8.96 15.54 -13.20
CA ALA A 250 -7.94 16.40 -12.60
C ALA A 250 -7.07 17.05 -13.66
N LEU A 251 -6.58 16.30 -14.64
CA LEU A 251 -5.74 16.79 -15.74
C LEU A 251 -6.51 17.75 -16.67
N ALA A 252 -7.80 17.51 -16.93
CA ALA A 252 -8.65 18.41 -17.69
C ALA A 252 -8.82 19.78 -17.02
N GLN A 253 -8.82 19.84 -15.69
CA GLN A 253 -8.90 21.09 -14.93
C GLN A 253 -7.55 21.80 -14.81
N ASN A 254 -6.49 21.04 -14.61
CA ASN A 254 -5.13 21.53 -14.51
C ASN A 254 -4.13 20.46 -14.97
N PRO A 255 -3.48 20.62 -16.13
CA PRO A 255 -2.49 19.68 -16.65
C PRO A 255 -1.30 19.42 -15.71
N ASP A 256 -1.04 20.32 -14.77
CA ASP A 256 0.07 20.22 -13.82
C ASP A 256 -0.37 19.66 -12.45
N CYS A 257 -1.63 19.31 -12.27
CA CYS A 257 -2.18 18.93 -10.95
C CYS A 257 -1.53 17.68 -10.34
N LEU A 258 -0.96 16.80 -11.18
CA LEU A 258 -0.27 15.58 -10.76
C LEU A 258 1.25 15.77 -10.60
N CYS A 259 1.80 16.95 -10.93
CA CYS A 259 3.20 17.22 -10.69
C CYS A 259 3.56 17.15 -9.21
N GLY A 260 4.57 16.35 -8.89
CA GLY A 260 5.01 16.09 -7.54
C GLY A 260 4.08 15.21 -6.69
N GLN A 261 2.97 14.71 -7.23
CA GLN A 261 2.10 13.78 -6.51
C GLN A 261 2.73 12.40 -6.41
N ILE A 262 2.40 11.71 -5.32
CA ILE A 262 2.64 10.27 -5.15
C ILE A 262 1.31 9.57 -5.33
N ILE A 263 1.21 8.80 -6.41
CA ILE A 263 -0.01 8.09 -6.81
C ILE A 263 0.03 6.69 -6.18
N PHE A 264 -1.04 6.34 -5.46
CA PHE A 264 -1.23 5.03 -4.86
C PHE A 264 -1.90 4.08 -5.84
N GLN A 265 -1.37 2.88 -5.95
CA GLN A 265 -1.99 1.73 -6.60
C GLN A 265 -1.76 0.46 -5.77
N LYS A 266 -2.37 -0.65 -6.19
CA LYS A 266 -2.16 -1.96 -5.59
C LYS A 266 -1.40 -2.89 -6.52
N ASP A 267 -0.49 -3.65 -5.95
CA ASP A 267 0.07 -4.89 -6.52
C ASP A 267 -0.57 -6.09 -5.80
N GLY A 268 -1.89 -6.16 -5.85
CA GLY A 268 -2.71 -7.16 -5.18
C GLY A 268 -4.16 -7.09 -5.62
N TYR A 269 -4.99 -8.01 -5.14
CA TYR A 269 -6.40 -8.06 -5.48
C TYR A 269 -7.23 -7.05 -4.69
N ASN A 270 -8.31 -6.59 -5.32
CA ASN A 270 -9.40 -5.92 -4.62
C ASN A 270 -10.36 -6.95 -4.02
N MET A 271 -11.39 -6.46 -3.32
CA MET A 271 -12.40 -7.32 -2.68
C MET A 271 -13.29 -8.07 -3.67
N ALA A 272 -13.23 -7.77 -4.96
CA ALA A 272 -13.88 -8.52 -6.03
C ALA A 272 -12.99 -9.66 -6.57
N ARG A 273 -11.87 -9.97 -5.92
CA ARG A 273 -10.93 -11.05 -6.26
C ARG A 273 -10.27 -10.86 -7.63
N ARG A 274 -9.90 -9.63 -7.96
CA ARG A 274 -9.23 -9.26 -9.20
C ARG A 274 -8.49 -7.95 -9.04
N SER A 275 -7.60 -7.64 -9.96
CA SER A 275 -6.86 -6.38 -9.98
C SER A 275 -7.09 -5.62 -11.29
N PRO A 276 -7.82 -4.50 -11.28
CA PRO A 276 -7.97 -3.66 -12.45
C PRO A 276 -6.67 -2.94 -12.81
N VAL A 277 -5.67 -2.94 -11.91
CA VAL A 277 -4.43 -2.18 -12.07
C VAL A 277 -3.65 -2.64 -13.29
N ALA A 278 -3.64 -3.95 -13.61
CA ALA A 278 -2.97 -4.45 -14.78
C ALA A 278 -3.46 -3.84 -16.11
N GLN A 279 -4.77 -3.54 -16.22
CA GLN A 279 -5.33 -2.89 -17.40
C GLN A 279 -5.42 -1.36 -17.28
N GLY A 280 -5.60 -0.84 -16.07
CA GLY A 280 -5.72 0.59 -15.82
C GLY A 280 -4.36 1.31 -15.87
N LEU A 281 -3.29 0.67 -15.40
CA LEU A 281 -1.96 1.27 -15.33
C LEU A 281 -1.44 1.78 -16.69
N PRO A 282 -1.42 0.99 -17.78
CA PRO A 282 -0.95 1.51 -19.06
C PRO A 282 -1.76 2.70 -19.56
N LYS A 283 -3.07 2.74 -19.27
CA LYS A 283 -3.92 3.88 -19.62
C LYS A 283 -3.61 5.10 -18.76
N GLN A 284 -3.36 4.92 -17.45
CA GLN A 284 -2.92 6.02 -16.58
C GLN A 284 -1.56 6.57 -16.99
N LEU A 285 -0.62 5.69 -17.34
CA LEU A 285 0.70 6.11 -17.84
C LEU A 285 0.59 6.90 -19.14
N ALA A 286 -0.31 6.52 -20.05
CA ALA A 286 -0.59 7.28 -21.27
C ALA A 286 -1.17 8.67 -21.00
N LEU A 287 -1.97 8.85 -19.94
CA LEU A 287 -2.48 10.16 -19.52
C LEU A 287 -1.40 11.08 -18.92
N LEU A 288 -0.29 10.50 -18.44
CA LEU A 288 0.79 11.21 -17.77
C LEU A 288 1.93 11.62 -18.73
N GLN A 289 1.93 11.15 -19.96
CA GLN A 289 2.88 11.55 -21.01
C GLN A 289 2.44 12.82 -21.75
#